data_f7cc91e6c75522a14b3c08be91f6bb2f
#
_entry.id   f7cc91e6c75522a14b3c08be91f6bb2f
#
_cell.length_a   1.000
_cell.length_b   1.000
_cell.length_c   1.000
_cell.angle_alpha   90.00
_cell.angle_beta   90.00
_cell.angle_gamma   90.00
#
_symmetry.space_group_name_H-M   'P 1'
#
loop_
_entity.id
_entity.type
_entity.pdbx_description
1 polymer ?
#
loop_
_entity_poly.entity_id
_entity_poly.type
_entity_poly.pdbx_seq_one_letter_code
_entity_poly.pdbx_strand_id
1 'polypeptide(L)'
;MSRRDIVIYALAGLGVWLNGAISFRLGGRILFENGPLVTALVAVVIAALICLVLRATMNWRKASAADAVTIAVIMALPGLFGEAARQLVFPWATGLRTEEAATFASVIFFGNAVLLTYAVVVARRAGAAISAPAD
;
A
#
# COMPACT_ATOMS: atom_id res chain seq x y z
N MET A 1 3.55 8.63 18.90
CA MET A 1 3.14 7.28 18.45
C MET A 1 3.70 6.22 19.38
N SER A 2 2.88 5.27 19.90
CA SER A 2 3.32 4.20 20.81
C SER A 2 3.94 3.02 20.03
N ARG A 3 4.73 2.16 20.72
CA ARG A 3 5.25 0.91 20.10
C ARG A 3 4.11 0.01 19.59
N ARG A 4 2.99 -0.02 20.31
CA ARG A 4 1.80 -0.78 19.91
C ARG A 4 1.20 -0.25 18.60
N ASP A 5 1.19 1.06 18.39
CA ASP A 5 0.70 1.66 17.15
C ASP A 5 1.57 1.29 15.97
N ILE A 6 2.90 1.33 16.13
CA ILE A 6 3.86 0.92 15.10
C ILE A 6 3.58 -0.51 14.65
N VAL A 7 3.42 -1.44 15.61
CA VAL A 7 3.12 -2.86 15.30
C VAL A 7 1.78 -2.99 14.56
N ILE A 8 0.74 -2.28 14.99
CA ILE A 8 -0.58 -2.31 14.34
C ILE A 8 -0.48 -1.83 12.89
N TYR A 9 0.20 -0.72 12.64
CA TYR A 9 0.37 -0.19 11.28
C TYR A 9 1.22 -1.12 10.41
N ALA A 10 2.30 -1.68 10.95
CA ALA A 10 3.12 -2.66 10.23
C ALA A 10 2.32 -3.93 9.88
N LEU A 11 1.51 -4.45 10.81
CA LEU A 11 0.65 -5.60 10.58
C LEU A 11 -0.46 -5.30 9.57
N ALA A 12 -1.04 -4.09 9.59
CA ALA A 12 -2.01 -3.67 8.58
C ALA A 12 -1.38 -3.67 7.17
N GLY A 13 -0.18 -3.11 7.02
CA GLY A 13 0.56 -3.12 5.76
C GLY A 13 0.94 -4.52 5.29
N LEU A 14 1.43 -5.37 6.19
CA LEU A 14 1.72 -6.77 5.91
C LEU A 14 0.46 -7.52 5.46
N GLY A 15 -0.68 -7.29 6.12
CA GLY A 15 -1.97 -7.89 5.77
C GLY A 15 -2.43 -7.48 4.38
N VAL A 16 -2.26 -6.20 4.00
CA VAL A 16 -2.56 -5.72 2.65
C VAL A 16 -1.70 -6.45 1.62
N TRP A 17 -0.38 -6.53 1.85
CA TRP A 17 0.53 -7.22 0.93
C TRP A 17 0.20 -8.72 0.80
N LEU A 18 -0.03 -9.42 1.91
CA LEU A 18 -0.41 -10.84 1.90
C LEU A 18 -1.72 -11.07 1.16
N ASN A 19 -2.73 -10.24 1.40
CA ASN A 19 -4.00 -10.30 0.68
C ASN A 19 -3.78 -10.12 -0.83
N GLY A 20 -2.95 -9.14 -1.23
CA GLY A 20 -2.56 -8.94 -2.62
C GLY A 20 -1.88 -10.18 -3.20
N ALA A 21 -0.87 -10.73 -2.53
CA ALA A 21 -0.13 -11.90 -2.98
C ALA A 21 -1.06 -13.13 -3.17
N ILE A 22 -1.97 -13.36 -2.24
CA ILE A 22 -2.96 -14.45 -2.32
C ILE A 22 -3.93 -14.21 -3.47
N SER A 23 -4.47 -13.00 -3.60
CA SER A 23 -5.43 -12.64 -4.66
C SER A 23 -4.83 -12.79 -6.05
N PHE A 24 -3.57 -12.38 -6.23
CA PHE A 24 -2.86 -12.57 -7.51
C PHE A 24 -2.51 -14.03 -7.77
N ARG A 25 -2.21 -14.82 -6.75
CA ARG A 25 -2.02 -16.27 -6.91
C ARG A 25 -3.28 -16.98 -7.40
N LEU A 26 -4.45 -16.56 -6.90
CA LEU A 26 -5.73 -17.20 -7.22
C LEU A 26 -6.34 -16.69 -8.53
N GLY A 27 -6.18 -15.41 -8.83
CA GLY A 27 -6.85 -14.73 -9.95
C GLY A 27 -5.93 -13.99 -10.91
N GLY A 28 -4.61 -14.00 -10.69
CA GLY A 28 -3.65 -13.19 -11.46
C GLY A 28 -3.66 -13.48 -12.95
N ARG A 29 -3.83 -14.74 -13.37
CA ARG A 29 -3.97 -15.10 -14.78
C ARG A 29 -5.09 -14.35 -15.46
N ILE A 30 -6.27 -14.35 -14.85
CA ILE A 30 -7.45 -13.66 -15.41
C ILE A 30 -7.18 -12.16 -15.56
N LEU A 31 -6.49 -11.55 -14.60
CA LEU A 31 -6.19 -10.12 -14.61
C LEU A 31 -5.15 -9.75 -15.68
N PHE A 32 -4.12 -10.55 -15.86
CA PHE A 32 -3.03 -10.25 -16.79
C PHE A 32 -3.34 -10.64 -18.25
N GLU A 33 -4.20 -11.62 -18.47
CA GLU A 33 -4.64 -12.04 -19.83
C GLU A 33 -5.58 -11.02 -20.48
N ASN A 34 -6.21 -10.11 -19.72
CA ASN A 34 -7.13 -9.09 -20.23
C ASN A 34 -6.43 -7.80 -20.71
N GLY A 35 -5.11 -7.78 -20.79
CA GLY A 35 -4.32 -6.70 -21.35
C GLY A 35 -3.98 -5.56 -20.40
N PRO A 36 -3.14 -4.59 -20.86
CA PRO A 36 -2.53 -3.58 -20.01
C PRO A 36 -3.53 -2.59 -19.40
N LEU A 37 -4.64 -2.32 -20.08
CA LEU A 37 -5.66 -1.41 -19.56
C LEU A 37 -6.35 -1.99 -18.33
N VAL A 38 -6.70 -3.27 -18.34
CA VAL A 38 -7.31 -3.94 -17.18
C VAL A 38 -6.34 -3.97 -16.02
N THR A 39 -5.08 -4.29 -16.27
CA THR A 39 -4.02 -4.25 -15.26
C THR A 39 -3.87 -2.86 -14.64
N ALA A 40 -3.89 -1.80 -15.45
CA ALA A 40 -3.81 -0.42 -14.96
C ALA A 40 -5.02 -0.04 -14.10
N LEU A 41 -6.24 -0.40 -14.51
CA LEU A 41 -7.44 -0.18 -13.73
C LEU A 41 -7.40 -0.91 -12.38
N VAL A 42 -6.96 -2.15 -12.38
CA VAL A 42 -6.77 -2.94 -11.15
C VAL A 42 -5.74 -2.28 -10.23
N ALA A 43 -4.62 -1.79 -10.78
CA ALA A 43 -3.61 -1.08 -10.01
C ALA A 43 -4.17 0.18 -9.32
N VAL A 44 -4.99 0.96 -10.04
CA VAL A 44 -5.67 2.15 -9.48
C VAL A 44 -6.63 1.76 -8.36
N VAL A 45 -7.45 0.72 -8.56
CA VAL A 45 -8.37 0.23 -7.53
C VAL A 45 -7.61 -0.24 -6.28
N ILE A 46 -6.54 -1.01 -6.46
CA ILE A 46 -5.68 -1.47 -5.36
C ILE A 46 -5.08 -0.27 -4.62
N ALA A 47 -4.55 0.72 -5.34
CA ALA A 47 -3.99 1.92 -4.74
C ALA A 47 -5.03 2.69 -3.90
N ALA A 48 -6.25 2.83 -4.41
CA ALA A 48 -7.35 3.45 -3.67
C ALA A 48 -7.71 2.66 -2.40
N LEU A 49 -7.76 1.34 -2.48
CA LEU A 49 -8.02 0.47 -1.32
C LEU A 49 -6.92 0.60 -0.26
N ILE A 50 -5.66 0.66 -0.65
CA ILE A 50 -4.54 0.86 0.28
C ILE A 50 -4.66 2.22 0.99
N CYS A 51 -5.01 3.29 0.28
CA CYS A 51 -5.27 4.59 0.89
C CYS A 51 -6.46 4.57 1.86
N LEU A 52 -7.52 3.82 1.53
CA LEU A 52 -8.65 3.63 2.44
C LEU A 52 -8.25 2.88 3.71
N VAL A 53 -7.40 1.85 3.60
CA VAL A 53 -6.87 1.13 4.77
C VAL A 53 -6.04 2.06 5.66
N LEU A 54 -5.17 2.89 5.06
CA LEU A 54 -4.43 3.92 5.81
C LEU A 54 -5.40 4.83 6.59
N ARG A 55 -6.39 5.40 5.91
CA ARG A 55 -7.36 6.30 6.51
C ARG A 55 -8.17 5.62 7.61
N ALA A 56 -8.66 4.41 7.36
CA ALA A 56 -9.42 3.64 8.33
C ALA A 56 -8.59 3.31 9.58
N THR A 57 -7.35 2.91 9.39
CA THR A 57 -6.44 2.56 10.49
C THR A 57 -6.06 3.81 11.30
N MET A 58 -5.80 4.96 10.64
CA MET A 58 -5.57 6.24 11.31
C MET A 58 -6.79 6.67 12.13
N ASN A 59 -7.99 6.62 11.55
CA ASN A 59 -9.22 6.98 12.24
C ASN A 59 -9.48 6.07 13.44
N TRP A 60 -9.30 4.76 13.28
CA TRP A 60 -9.45 3.78 14.36
C TRP A 60 -8.49 4.05 15.51
N ARG A 61 -7.24 4.43 15.20
CA ARG A 61 -6.21 4.75 16.21
C ARG A 61 -6.26 6.20 16.68
N LYS A 62 -7.18 7.02 16.13
CA LYS A 62 -7.26 8.46 16.41
C LYS A 62 -5.92 9.19 16.19
N ALA A 63 -5.19 8.77 15.16
CA ALA A 63 -3.89 9.34 14.82
C ALA A 63 -4.06 10.73 14.20
N SER A 64 -3.08 11.61 14.44
CA SER A 64 -3.05 12.92 13.83
C SER A 64 -2.81 12.82 12.31
N ALA A 65 -3.46 13.69 11.54
CA ALA A 65 -3.19 13.81 10.12
C ALA A 65 -1.72 14.22 9.84
N ALA A 66 -1.07 14.91 10.77
CA ALA A 66 0.36 15.23 10.68
C ALA A 66 1.26 13.99 10.68
N ASP A 67 0.81 12.89 11.31
CA ASP A 67 1.55 11.62 11.36
C ASP A 67 1.35 10.75 10.11
N ALA A 68 0.50 11.17 9.15
CA ALA A 68 0.09 10.34 8.01
C ALA A 68 1.29 9.79 7.22
N VAL A 69 2.33 10.60 6.99
CA VAL A 69 3.53 10.17 6.25
C VAL A 69 4.27 9.07 7.00
N THR A 70 4.50 9.25 8.30
CA THR A 70 5.18 8.27 9.14
C THR A 70 4.41 6.95 9.17
N ILE A 71 3.09 7.02 9.31
CA ILE A 71 2.21 5.84 9.33
C ILE A 71 2.24 5.13 7.98
N ALA A 72 2.14 5.88 6.87
CA ALA A 72 2.20 5.30 5.53
C ALA A 72 3.53 4.60 5.25
N VAL A 73 4.66 5.16 5.69
CA VAL A 73 5.98 4.51 5.60
C VAL A 73 6.00 3.21 6.40
N ILE A 74 5.51 3.21 7.65
CA ILE A 74 5.45 2.01 8.47
C ILE A 74 4.58 0.92 7.82
N MET A 75 3.46 1.29 7.20
CA MET A 75 2.60 0.36 6.48
C MET A 75 3.23 -0.17 5.18
N ALA A 76 3.95 0.68 4.45
CA ALA A 76 4.55 0.30 3.17
C ALA A 76 5.73 -0.69 3.34
N LEU A 77 6.57 -0.49 4.36
CA LEU A 77 7.83 -1.23 4.53
C LEU A 77 7.67 -2.75 4.55
N PRO A 78 6.76 -3.37 5.33
CA PRO A 78 6.60 -4.82 5.33
C PRO A 78 6.24 -5.39 3.95
N GLY A 79 5.37 -4.69 3.22
CA GLY A 79 4.98 -5.08 1.86
C GLY A 79 6.12 -4.98 0.86
N LEU A 80 6.91 -3.90 0.91
CA LEU A 80 8.07 -3.70 0.05
C LEU A 80 9.17 -4.74 0.33
N PHE A 81 9.47 -5.01 1.60
CA PHE A 81 10.42 -6.06 1.98
C PHE A 81 9.91 -7.45 1.59
N GLY A 82 8.61 -7.73 1.81
CA GLY A 82 7.98 -8.97 1.39
C GLY A 82 8.08 -9.19 -0.12
N GLU A 83 7.84 -8.15 -0.91
CA GLU A 83 7.95 -8.21 -2.37
C GLU A 83 9.40 -8.42 -2.83
N ALA A 84 10.34 -7.70 -2.23
CA ALA A 84 11.76 -7.88 -2.53
C ALA A 84 12.23 -9.31 -2.19
N ALA A 85 11.88 -9.82 -1.01
CA ALA A 85 12.21 -11.18 -0.60
C ALA A 85 11.58 -12.22 -1.54
N ARG A 86 10.32 -12.01 -1.93
CA ARG A 86 9.63 -12.88 -2.88
C ARG A 86 10.37 -12.95 -4.21
N GLN A 87 10.77 -11.81 -4.77
CA GLN A 87 11.44 -11.78 -6.06
C GLN A 87 12.86 -12.36 -6.03
N LEU A 88 13.61 -12.09 -4.97
CA LEU A 88 15.02 -12.48 -4.87
C LEU A 88 15.22 -13.90 -4.35
N VAL A 89 14.38 -14.33 -3.40
CA VAL A 89 14.60 -15.59 -2.67
C VAL A 89 13.55 -16.64 -3.00
N PHE A 90 12.28 -16.22 -3.17
CA PHE A 90 11.14 -17.12 -3.32
C PHE A 90 10.30 -16.83 -4.57
N PRO A 91 10.90 -16.75 -5.79
CA PRO A 91 10.15 -16.40 -7.00
C PRO A 91 9.01 -17.38 -7.31
N TRP A 92 9.14 -18.63 -6.85
CA TRP A 92 8.13 -19.68 -6.99
C TRP A 92 6.92 -19.53 -6.05
N ALA A 93 7.02 -18.74 -5.00
CA ALA A 93 6.01 -18.70 -3.93
C ALA A 93 4.62 -18.25 -4.41
N THR A 94 4.55 -17.37 -5.42
CA THR A 94 3.29 -16.91 -5.99
C THR A 94 2.75 -17.82 -7.10
N GLY A 95 3.56 -18.72 -7.66
CA GLY A 95 3.19 -19.53 -8.81
C GLY A 95 2.95 -18.74 -10.09
N LEU A 96 3.36 -17.46 -10.12
CA LEU A 96 3.29 -16.61 -11.30
C LEU A 96 4.46 -16.88 -12.24
N ARG A 97 4.21 -16.72 -13.55
CA ARG A 97 5.28 -16.69 -14.55
C ARG A 97 6.14 -15.43 -14.35
N THR A 98 7.34 -15.42 -14.89
CA THR A 98 8.30 -14.29 -14.72
C THR A 98 7.69 -12.94 -15.14
N GLU A 99 6.97 -12.90 -16.26
CA GLU A 99 6.32 -11.68 -16.77
C GLU A 99 5.19 -11.20 -15.85
N GLU A 100 4.38 -12.14 -15.36
CA GLU A 100 3.30 -11.85 -14.40
C GLU A 100 3.85 -11.37 -13.07
N ALA A 101 4.99 -11.94 -12.62
CA ALA A 101 5.67 -11.53 -11.40
C ALA A 101 6.20 -10.09 -11.49
N ALA A 102 6.72 -9.67 -12.64
CA ALA A 102 7.16 -8.30 -12.87
C ALA A 102 5.97 -7.32 -12.88
N THR A 103 4.86 -7.70 -13.50
CA THR A 103 3.63 -6.90 -13.50
C THR A 103 3.05 -6.77 -12.10
N PHE A 104 3.02 -7.85 -11.32
CA PHE A 104 2.59 -7.82 -9.92
C PHE A 104 3.46 -6.87 -9.09
N ALA A 105 4.78 -6.94 -9.23
CA ALA A 105 5.69 -6.03 -8.56
C ALA A 105 5.42 -4.57 -8.93
N SER A 106 5.17 -4.29 -10.21
CA SER A 106 4.83 -2.94 -10.68
C SER A 106 3.55 -2.40 -10.04
N VAL A 107 2.53 -3.24 -9.87
CA VAL A 107 1.29 -2.89 -9.16
C VAL A 107 1.57 -2.56 -7.69
N ILE A 108 2.41 -3.35 -7.02
CA ILE A 108 2.80 -3.10 -5.62
C ILE A 108 3.57 -1.77 -5.48
N PHE A 109 4.55 -1.52 -6.35
CA PHE A 109 5.29 -0.26 -6.33
C PHE A 109 4.40 0.94 -6.63
N PHE A 110 3.52 0.85 -7.62
CA PHE A 110 2.55 1.89 -7.93
C PHE A 110 1.63 2.17 -6.74
N GLY A 111 1.06 1.14 -6.12
CA GLY A 111 0.20 1.27 -4.95
C GLY A 111 0.90 1.97 -3.78
N ASN A 112 2.17 1.62 -3.50
CA ASN A 112 2.96 2.27 -2.46
C ASN A 112 3.30 3.73 -2.81
N ALA A 113 3.61 4.04 -4.07
CA ALA A 113 3.85 5.42 -4.51
C ALA A 113 2.61 6.29 -4.31
N VAL A 114 1.43 5.80 -4.68
CA VAL A 114 0.16 6.49 -4.47
C VAL A 114 -0.13 6.66 -2.97
N LEU A 115 0.07 5.62 -2.15
CA LEU A 115 -0.09 5.68 -0.69
C LEU A 115 0.77 6.79 -0.07
N LEU A 116 2.06 6.84 -0.40
CA LEU A 116 2.98 7.85 0.13
C LEU A 116 2.61 9.26 -0.33
N THR A 117 2.24 9.41 -1.61
CA THR A 117 1.77 10.69 -2.15
C THR A 117 0.51 11.16 -1.44
N TYR A 118 -0.47 10.29 -1.26
CA TYR A 118 -1.69 10.59 -0.52
C TYR A 118 -1.40 11.02 0.91
N ALA A 119 -0.52 10.32 1.61
CA ALA A 119 -0.12 10.64 2.98
C ALA A 119 0.54 12.03 3.08
N VAL A 120 1.40 12.40 2.13
CA VAL A 120 2.00 13.74 2.04
C VAL A 120 0.92 14.81 1.86
N VAL A 121 -0.06 14.59 0.99
CA VAL A 121 -1.17 15.54 0.78
C VAL A 121 -2.00 15.71 2.06
N VAL A 122 -2.32 14.61 2.76
CA VAL A 122 -3.06 14.64 4.03
C VAL A 122 -2.29 15.44 5.09
N ALA A 123 -1.01 15.16 5.28
CA ALA A 123 -0.18 15.83 6.27
C ALA A 123 -0.03 17.34 5.98
N ARG A 124 0.19 17.72 4.72
CA ARG A 124 0.29 19.14 4.32
C ARG A 124 -0.99 19.93 4.55
N ARG A 125 -2.15 19.33 4.25
CA ARG A 125 -3.45 19.98 4.49
C ARG A 125 -3.68 20.23 5.98
N ALA A 126 -3.28 19.31 6.84
CA ALA A 126 -3.36 19.49 8.29
C ALA A 126 -2.46 20.62 8.78
N GLY A 127 -1.22 20.71 8.28
CA GLY A 127 -0.30 21.80 8.62
C GLY A 127 -0.81 23.18 8.17
N ALA A 128 -1.37 23.27 6.97
CA ALA A 128 -1.94 24.52 6.46
C ALA A 128 -3.15 25.02 7.29
N ALA A 129 -3.99 24.10 7.77
CA ALA A 129 -5.14 24.43 8.62
C ALA A 129 -4.75 25.01 9.99
N ILE A 130 -3.60 24.60 10.53
CA ILE A 130 -3.08 25.10 11.82
C ILE A 130 -2.47 26.50 11.67
N SER A 131 -1.97 26.84 10.48
CA SER A 131 -1.27 28.10 10.19
C SER A 131 -2.20 29.23 9.73
N ALA A 132 -3.49 28.96 9.51
CA ALA A 132 -4.46 29.99 9.13
C ALA A 132 -4.77 30.90 10.34
N PRO A 133 -4.67 32.24 10.20
CA PRO A 133 -5.06 33.14 11.27
C PRO A 133 -6.54 32.97 11.60
N ALA A 134 -6.86 32.96 12.89
CA ALA A 134 -8.24 33.03 13.36
C ALA A 134 -8.76 34.43 13.09
N ASP A 135 -9.61 34.61 12.09
CA ASP A 135 -10.35 35.84 11.80
C ASP A 135 -11.39 36.14 12.88
#